data_ff26eb7f6bf2639f98d5fe8ff5a7281c
#
_entry.id   ff26eb7f6bf2639f98d5fe8ff5a7281c
#
_cell.length_a   1.000
_cell.length_b   1.000
_cell.length_c   1.000
_cell.angle_alpha   90.00
_cell.angle_beta   90.00
_cell.angle_gamma   90.00
#
_symmetry.space_group_name_H-M   'P 1'
#
loop_
_entity.id
_entity.type
_entity.pdbx_description
1 polymer ?
#
loop_
_entity_poly.entity_id
_entity_poly.type
_entity_poly.pdbx_seq_one_letter_code
_entity_poly.pdbx_strand_id
1 'polypeptide(L)'
;FEAITQTNQDITVSTYQYSAVLLNAVVQAQSAYNDRQALASAMGYSLMRGIEVNLSALFTSFSQIVGTLGASIDLALLLRAWQYLADGGFASDASWILSPAMASDIFSTDKLTSKDFVTTPAIERAQLPSILSFPAYVSNLLTSPATGQREAALLHRTAVILIRQVEPTPKTAYLMRYNADGLLMF
;
A
#
# COMPACT_ATOMS: atom_id res chain seq x y z
N PHE A 1 -4.74 43.94 1.02
CA PHE A 1 -5.05 42.67 1.71
C PHE A 1 -6.03 41.89 0.83
N GLU A 2 -5.62 40.73 0.34
CA GLU A 2 -6.55 39.81 -0.33
C GLU A 2 -7.38 39.06 0.70
N ALA A 3 -8.68 38.98 0.46
CA ALA A 3 -9.58 38.20 1.30
C ALA A 3 -9.37 36.71 0.98
N ILE A 4 -9.04 35.92 1.99
CA ILE A 4 -8.95 34.46 1.85
C ILE A 4 -10.39 33.93 1.77
N THR A 5 -10.78 33.44 0.61
CA THR A 5 -12.06 32.77 0.43
C THR A 5 -11.88 31.30 0.82
N GLN A 6 -12.46 30.86 1.93
CA GLN A 6 -12.51 29.46 2.30
C GLN A 6 -13.69 28.78 1.61
N THR A 7 -13.41 27.74 0.86
CA THR A 7 -14.44 26.87 0.26
C THR A 7 -14.54 25.61 1.11
N ASN A 8 -15.71 25.34 1.65
CA ASN A 8 -15.96 24.10 2.36
C ASN A 8 -16.12 22.96 1.32
N GLN A 9 -15.42 21.88 1.56
CA GLN A 9 -15.57 20.66 0.76
C GLN A 9 -16.10 19.54 1.67
N ASP A 10 -17.26 19.01 1.33
CA ASP A 10 -17.84 17.89 2.06
C ASP A 10 -17.18 16.59 1.62
N ILE A 11 -16.69 15.80 2.56
CA ILE A 11 -16.09 14.50 2.32
C ILE A 11 -17.01 13.42 2.87
N THR A 12 -17.50 12.57 1.98
CA THR A 12 -18.38 11.46 2.34
C THR A 12 -17.57 10.18 2.53
N VAL A 13 -17.64 9.58 3.71
CA VAL A 13 -17.06 8.26 3.98
C VAL A 13 -18.09 7.21 3.58
N SER A 14 -17.88 6.58 2.42
CA SER A 14 -18.85 5.62 1.81
C SER A 14 -18.40 4.16 1.89
N THR A 15 -17.10 3.91 2.13
CA THR A 15 -16.55 2.55 2.15
C THR A 15 -16.60 1.98 3.56
N TYR A 16 -17.32 0.88 3.74
CA TYR A 16 -17.38 0.13 4.98
C TYR A 16 -16.70 -1.21 4.82
N GLN A 17 -15.68 -1.46 5.61
CA GLN A 17 -14.94 -2.73 5.61
C GLN A 17 -15.02 -3.37 6.99
N TYR A 18 -15.26 -4.67 7.02
CA TYR A 18 -15.26 -5.45 8.25
C TYR A 18 -14.68 -6.85 7.99
N SER A 19 -14.19 -7.45 9.05
CA SER A 19 -13.78 -8.85 9.08
C SER A 19 -14.49 -9.52 10.25
N ALA A 20 -15.07 -10.70 10.03
CA ALA A 20 -15.81 -11.42 11.03
C ALA A 20 -15.42 -12.91 11.01
N VAL A 21 -15.22 -13.49 12.19
CA VAL A 21 -14.90 -14.91 12.37
C VAL A 21 -15.72 -15.48 13.53
N LEU A 22 -16.23 -16.68 13.35
CA LEU A 22 -16.88 -17.47 14.41
C LEU A 22 -15.88 -18.48 14.98
N LEU A 23 -15.67 -18.42 16.28
CA LEU A 23 -14.80 -19.33 17.00
C LEU A 23 -15.66 -20.26 17.87
N ASN A 24 -15.72 -21.54 17.50
CA ASN A 24 -16.50 -22.54 18.25
C ASN A 24 -15.91 -22.74 19.66
N ALA A 25 -16.76 -22.68 20.68
CA ALA A 25 -16.35 -22.81 22.08
C ALA A 25 -15.67 -24.14 22.39
N VAL A 26 -16.10 -25.24 21.76
CA VAL A 26 -15.50 -26.57 21.94
C VAL A 26 -14.08 -26.63 21.37
N VAL A 27 -13.89 -26.07 20.15
CA VAL A 27 -12.57 -26.01 19.52
C VAL A 27 -11.62 -25.15 20.35
N GLN A 28 -12.11 -24.01 20.85
CA GLN A 28 -11.31 -23.13 21.70
C GLN A 28 -10.88 -23.81 23.02
N ALA A 29 -11.78 -24.59 23.65
CA ALA A 29 -11.46 -25.32 24.88
C ALA A 29 -10.44 -26.46 24.67
N GLN A 30 -10.35 -27.00 23.45
CA GLN A 30 -9.41 -28.06 23.07
C GLN A 30 -8.11 -27.55 22.50
N SER A 31 -8.04 -26.26 22.13
CA SER A 31 -6.83 -25.63 21.57
C SER A 31 -5.83 -25.31 22.66
N ALA A 32 -4.58 -25.68 22.42
CA ALA A 32 -3.44 -25.30 23.28
C ALA A 32 -2.95 -23.86 23.00
N TYR A 33 -3.46 -23.21 21.97
CA TYR A 33 -3.03 -21.89 21.52
C TYR A 33 -4.08 -20.84 21.79
N ASN A 34 -3.64 -19.59 21.90
CA ASN A 34 -4.55 -18.45 22.00
C ASN A 34 -5.10 -18.06 20.61
N ASP A 35 -6.04 -18.85 20.12
CA ASP A 35 -6.63 -18.70 18.79
C ASP A 35 -7.29 -17.33 18.60
N ARG A 36 -7.84 -16.73 19.68
CA ARG A 36 -8.46 -15.40 19.61
C ARG A 36 -7.46 -14.32 19.20
N GLN A 37 -6.26 -14.35 19.77
CA GLN A 37 -5.23 -13.35 19.45
C GLN A 37 -4.71 -13.54 18.03
N ALA A 38 -4.49 -14.79 17.62
CA ALA A 38 -4.05 -15.11 16.26
C ALA A 38 -5.09 -14.66 15.23
N LEU A 39 -6.37 -14.95 15.48
CA LEU A 39 -7.47 -14.53 14.60
C LEU A 39 -7.64 -13.01 14.57
N ALA A 40 -7.55 -12.32 15.71
CA ALA A 40 -7.62 -10.86 15.74
C ALA A 40 -6.49 -10.22 14.92
N SER A 41 -5.28 -10.76 15.01
CA SER A 41 -4.15 -10.30 14.20
C SER A 41 -4.37 -10.54 12.69
N ALA A 42 -4.90 -11.72 12.32
CA ALA A 42 -5.22 -12.05 10.94
C ALA A 42 -6.35 -11.14 10.38
N MET A 43 -7.35 -10.84 11.20
CA MET A 43 -8.44 -9.92 10.83
C MET A 43 -7.92 -8.50 10.61
N GLY A 44 -7.05 -8.01 11.51
CA GLY A 44 -6.39 -6.71 11.36
C GLY A 44 -5.55 -6.64 10.08
N TYR A 45 -4.76 -7.67 9.80
CA TYR A 45 -4.01 -7.77 8.55
C TYR A 45 -4.92 -7.77 7.32
N SER A 46 -6.03 -8.49 7.35
CA SER A 46 -7.01 -8.52 6.25
C SER A 46 -7.62 -7.15 5.96
N LEU A 47 -7.97 -6.38 7.01
CA LEU A 47 -8.49 -5.02 6.85
C LEU A 47 -7.43 -4.07 6.29
N MET A 48 -6.20 -4.11 6.81
CA MET A 48 -5.11 -3.29 6.29
C MET A 48 -4.80 -3.59 4.82
N ARG A 49 -4.83 -4.87 4.45
CA ARG A 49 -4.69 -5.30 3.06
C ARG A 49 -5.81 -4.74 2.17
N GLY A 50 -7.05 -4.74 2.65
CA GLY A 50 -8.18 -4.14 1.94
C GLY A 50 -8.00 -2.64 1.69
N ILE A 51 -7.50 -1.91 2.69
CA ILE A 51 -7.18 -0.49 2.56
C ILE A 51 -6.09 -0.28 1.50
N GLU A 52 -5.02 -1.07 1.52
CA GLU A 52 -3.92 -0.98 0.57
C GLU A 52 -4.39 -1.23 -0.88
N VAL A 53 -5.25 -2.22 -1.11
CA VAL A 53 -5.85 -2.49 -2.42
C VAL A 53 -6.69 -1.29 -2.89
N ASN A 54 -7.51 -0.72 -2.01
CA ASN A 54 -8.33 0.44 -2.37
C ASN A 54 -7.48 1.68 -2.67
N LEU A 55 -6.38 1.89 -1.94
CA LEU A 55 -5.45 2.97 -2.22
C LEU A 55 -4.71 2.78 -3.55
N SER A 56 -4.27 1.55 -3.84
CA SER A 56 -3.58 1.26 -5.10
C SER A 56 -4.50 1.43 -6.31
N ALA A 57 -5.80 1.21 -6.16
CA ALA A 57 -6.77 1.44 -7.23
C ALA A 57 -6.88 2.92 -7.66
N LEU A 58 -6.46 3.86 -6.80
CA LEU A 58 -6.43 5.27 -7.15
C LEU A 58 -5.31 5.62 -8.14
N PHE A 59 -4.29 4.78 -8.31
CA PHE A 59 -3.14 5.08 -9.18
C PHE A 59 -3.57 5.27 -10.64
N THR A 60 -4.59 4.54 -11.09
CA THR A 60 -5.14 4.70 -12.44
C THR A 60 -5.76 6.08 -12.70
N SER A 61 -6.10 6.82 -11.64
CA SER A 61 -6.74 8.14 -11.74
C SER A 61 -5.73 9.30 -11.76
N PHE A 62 -4.45 9.04 -11.62
CA PHE A 62 -3.44 10.08 -11.64
C PHE A 62 -3.27 10.66 -13.04
N SER A 63 -3.12 11.99 -13.11
CA SER A 63 -3.03 12.71 -14.38
C SER A 63 -1.71 12.52 -15.12
N GLN A 64 -0.64 12.19 -14.39
CA GLN A 64 0.70 12.00 -14.97
C GLN A 64 1.01 10.52 -15.06
N ILE A 65 1.15 10.02 -16.28
CA ILE A 65 1.45 8.63 -16.58
C ILE A 65 2.78 8.55 -17.30
N VAL A 66 3.63 7.62 -16.89
CA VAL A 66 4.94 7.38 -17.48
C VAL A 66 5.06 5.90 -17.86
N GLY A 67 5.58 5.63 -19.05
CA GLY A 67 5.79 4.28 -19.55
C GLY A 67 4.55 3.69 -20.21
N THR A 68 4.67 2.42 -20.56
CA THR A 68 3.62 1.63 -21.20
C THR A 68 3.37 0.38 -20.38
N LEU A 69 2.11 0.05 -20.15
CA LEU A 69 1.75 -1.16 -19.41
C LEU A 69 2.32 -2.42 -20.08
N GLY A 70 2.94 -3.29 -19.29
CA GLY A 70 3.58 -4.51 -19.74
C GLY A 70 5.01 -4.34 -20.25
N ALA A 71 5.56 -3.13 -20.29
CA ALA A 71 6.98 -2.89 -20.54
C ALA A 71 7.79 -2.93 -19.25
N SER A 72 9.08 -3.30 -19.36
CA SER A 72 10.01 -3.24 -18.24
C SER A 72 10.27 -1.79 -17.81
N ILE A 73 10.50 -1.59 -16.53
CA ILE A 73 10.88 -0.30 -16.01
C ILE A 73 12.39 -0.08 -16.16
N ASP A 74 12.77 1.08 -16.65
CA ASP A 74 14.17 1.48 -16.79
C ASP A 74 14.47 2.80 -16.06
N LEU A 75 15.75 3.16 -15.99
CA LEU A 75 16.20 4.39 -15.35
C LEU A 75 15.62 5.64 -16.01
N ALA A 76 15.40 5.63 -17.32
CA ALA A 76 14.85 6.78 -18.03
C ALA A 76 13.39 7.04 -17.62
N LEU A 77 12.60 6.00 -17.42
CA LEU A 77 11.23 6.11 -16.92
C LEU A 77 11.20 6.63 -15.48
N LEU A 78 12.11 6.16 -14.62
CA LEU A 78 12.22 6.66 -13.24
C LEU A 78 12.58 8.15 -13.20
N LEU A 79 13.54 8.58 -14.02
CA LEU A 79 13.93 9.99 -14.13
C LEU A 79 12.78 10.85 -14.66
N ARG A 80 12.00 10.33 -15.61
CA ARG A 80 10.84 11.04 -16.14
C ARG A 80 9.71 11.19 -15.12
N ALA A 81 9.45 10.14 -14.33
CA ALA A 81 8.49 10.22 -13.23
C ALA A 81 8.93 11.25 -12.19
N TRP A 82 10.21 11.28 -11.84
CA TRP A 82 10.77 12.30 -10.97
C TRP A 82 10.63 13.72 -11.57
N GLN A 83 10.92 13.88 -12.87
CA GLN A 83 10.78 15.16 -13.55
C GLN A 83 9.35 15.72 -13.42
N TYR A 84 8.32 14.91 -13.70
CA TYR A 84 6.93 15.36 -13.56
C TYR A 84 6.58 15.81 -12.14
N LEU A 85 7.12 15.13 -11.13
CA LEU A 85 6.91 15.52 -9.75
C LEU A 85 7.64 16.84 -9.42
N ALA A 86 8.86 16.99 -9.92
CA ALA A 86 9.67 18.20 -9.75
C ALA A 86 9.07 19.42 -10.47
N ASP A 87 8.57 19.24 -11.69
CA ASP A 87 7.87 20.27 -12.45
C ASP A 87 6.61 20.76 -11.72
N GLY A 88 5.96 19.87 -10.96
CA GLY A 88 4.86 20.20 -10.06
C GLY A 88 5.26 20.90 -8.75
N GLY A 89 6.56 21.10 -8.50
CA GLY A 89 7.07 21.72 -7.28
C GLY A 89 7.19 20.77 -6.06
N PHE A 90 7.05 19.46 -6.27
CA PHE A 90 7.06 18.42 -5.20
C PHE A 90 8.32 17.54 -5.25
N ALA A 91 9.49 18.14 -5.43
CA ALA A 91 10.76 17.42 -5.57
C ALA A 91 11.30 16.80 -4.25
N SER A 92 10.61 16.96 -3.13
CA SER A 92 10.97 16.41 -1.82
C SER A 92 9.84 15.54 -1.24
N ASP A 93 10.14 14.80 -0.18
CA ASP A 93 9.14 14.04 0.60
C ASP A 93 8.25 13.08 -0.22
N ALA A 94 8.84 12.51 -1.28
CA ALA A 94 8.18 11.52 -2.12
C ALA A 94 8.61 10.10 -1.76
N SER A 95 7.84 9.13 -2.20
CA SER A 95 8.11 7.70 -2.01
C SER A 95 7.71 6.91 -3.24
N TRP A 96 8.53 5.92 -3.58
CA TRP A 96 8.22 4.94 -4.62
C TRP A 96 7.39 3.80 -4.05
N ILE A 97 6.35 3.44 -4.75
CA ILE A 97 5.57 2.22 -4.50
C ILE A 97 5.65 1.36 -5.75
N LEU A 98 6.30 0.21 -5.64
CA LEU A 98 6.66 -0.65 -6.76
C LEU A 98 6.08 -2.05 -6.59
N SER A 99 5.81 -2.72 -7.69
CA SER A 99 5.52 -4.16 -7.67
C SER A 99 6.81 -4.98 -7.57
N PRO A 100 6.76 -6.24 -7.12
CA PRO A 100 7.93 -7.12 -7.10
C PRO A 100 8.59 -7.30 -8.48
N ALA A 101 7.78 -7.33 -9.56
CA ALA A 101 8.31 -7.42 -10.92
C ALA A 101 9.15 -6.19 -11.30
N MET A 102 8.63 -4.99 -11.00
CA MET A 102 9.37 -3.74 -11.25
C MET A 102 10.63 -3.62 -10.39
N ALA A 103 10.58 -4.10 -9.15
CA ALA A 103 11.77 -4.18 -8.31
C ALA A 103 12.83 -5.09 -8.93
N SER A 104 12.43 -6.23 -9.52
CA SER A 104 13.32 -7.13 -10.25
C SER A 104 13.96 -6.46 -11.47
N ASP A 105 13.20 -5.68 -12.24
CA ASP A 105 13.73 -4.92 -13.38
C ASP A 105 14.78 -3.89 -12.92
N ILE A 106 14.53 -3.21 -11.80
CA ILE A 106 15.46 -2.25 -11.22
C ILE A 106 16.75 -2.95 -10.76
N PHE A 107 16.65 -4.13 -10.14
CA PHE A 107 17.82 -4.93 -9.75
C PHE A 107 18.66 -5.37 -10.95
N SER A 108 18.07 -5.48 -12.12
CA SER A 108 18.79 -5.81 -13.37
C SER A 108 19.52 -4.61 -13.98
N THR A 109 19.31 -3.39 -13.46
CA THR A 109 19.88 -2.16 -13.99
C THR A 109 21.24 -1.87 -13.33
N ASP A 110 22.34 -2.03 -14.06
CA ASP A 110 23.72 -1.86 -13.56
C ASP A 110 23.96 -0.54 -12.84
N LYS A 111 23.42 0.55 -13.35
CA LYS A 111 23.60 1.91 -12.76
C LYS A 111 22.97 2.06 -11.36
N LEU A 112 22.04 1.19 -11.00
CA LEU A 112 21.37 1.22 -9.69
C LEU A 112 21.88 0.14 -8.74
N THR A 113 22.64 -0.83 -9.25
CA THR A 113 23.08 -2.01 -8.49
C THR A 113 24.59 -2.18 -8.38
N SER A 114 25.35 -1.62 -9.34
CA SER A 114 26.82 -1.75 -9.34
C SER A 114 27.48 -0.91 -8.27
N LYS A 115 28.53 -1.47 -7.63
CA LYS A 115 29.39 -0.76 -6.66
C LYS A 115 30.08 0.45 -7.23
N ASP A 116 30.26 0.51 -8.55
CA ASP A 116 30.89 1.66 -9.21
C ASP A 116 30.02 2.92 -9.15
N PHE A 117 28.70 2.76 -8.98
CA PHE A 117 27.73 3.84 -8.95
C PHE A 117 27.04 4.03 -7.59
N VAL A 118 26.98 2.99 -6.76
CA VAL A 118 26.25 2.99 -5.49
C VAL A 118 27.11 2.44 -4.35
N THR A 119 27.21 3.16 -3.26
CA THR A 119 28.02 2.78 -2.09
C THR A 119 27.57 1.46 -1.46
N THR A 120 26.25 1.17 -1.49
CA THR A 120 25.68 -0.09 -0.99
C THR A 120 24.80 -0.68 -2.07
N PRO A 121 25.25 -1.71 -2.78
CA PRO A 121 24.46 -2.33 -3.84
C PRO A 121 23.16 -2.92 -3.31
N ALA A 122 22.04 -2.60 -3.96
CA ALA A 122 20.73 -3.12 -3.59
C ALA A 122 20.64 -4.64 -3.70
N ILE A 123 21.41 -5.23 -4.62
CA ILE A 123 21.44 -6.68 -4.87
C ILE A 123 22.01 -7.49 -3.68
N GLU A 124 22.93 -6.92 -2.92
CA GLU A 124 23.52 -7.62 -1.76
C GLU A 124 22.49 -7.85 -0.64
N ARG A 125 21.48 -7.00 -0.54
CA ARG A 125 20.45 -7.06 0.52
C ARG A 125 19.07 -7.47 0.02
N ALA A 126 18.92 -7.63 -1.30
CA ALA A 126 17.61 -7.82 -1.95
C ALA A 126 16.57 -6.76 -1.51
N GLN A 127 17.02 -5.56 -1.21
CA GLN A 127 16.21 -4.43 -0.77
C GLN A 127 16.54 -3.20 -1.60
N LEU A 128 15.50 -2.44 -1.95
CA LEU A 128 15.64 -1.12 -2.58
C LEU A 128 15.49 -0.05 -1.49
N PRO A 129 16.58 0.42 -0.88
CA PRO A 129 16.49 1.38 0.23
C PRO A 129 15.98 2.74 -0.25
N SER A 130 16.48 3.17 -1.40
CA SER A 130 16.07 4.43 -2.04
C SER A 130 16.39 4.42 -3.52
N ILE A 131 15.57 5.10 -4.29
CA ILE A 131 15.78 5.36 -5.71
C ILE A 131 15.71 6.88 -5.89
N LEU A 132 16.76 7.50 -6.46
CA LEU A 132 16.85 8.96 -6.61
C LEU A 132 16.61 9.70 -5.27
N SER A 133 17.17 9.18 -4.17
CA SER A 133 17.03 9.67 -2.80
C SER A 133 15.65 9.51 -2.17
N PHE A 134 14.66 8.93 -2.86
CA PHE A 134 13.34 8.63 -2.31
C PHE A 134 13.26 7.20 -1.83
N PRO A 135 12.64 6.92 -0.68
CA PRO A 135 12.43 5.56 -0.19
C PRO A 135 11.57 4.76 -1.16
N ALA A 136 11.92 3.49 -1.35
CA ALA A 136 11.21 2.57 -2.23
C ALA A 136 10.54 1.46 -1.41
N TYR A 137 9.24 1.31 -1.58
CA TYR A 137 8.42 0.27 -0.96
C TYR A 137 7.94 -0.70 -2.03
N VAL A 138 7.98 -1.99 -1.70
CA VAL A 138 7.53 -3.04 -2.61
C VAL A 138 6.25 -3.65 -2.07
N SER A 139 5.19 -3.62 -2.86
CA SER A 139 3.89 -4.24 -2.53
C SER A 139 3.43 -5.18 -3.64
N ASN A 140 2.89 -6.32 -3.23
CA ASN A 140 2.25 -7.30 -4.12
C ASN A 140 0.75 -7.05 -4.33
N LEU A 141 0.19 -6.02 -3.67
CA LEU A 141 -1.23 -5.67 -3.71
C LEU A 141 -1.57 -4.56 -4.72
N LEU A 142 -0.57 -4.15 -5.51
CA LEU A 142 -0.79 -3.11 -6.51
C LEU A 142 -1.78 -3.56 -7.59
N THR A 143 -2.56 -2.61 -8.07
CA THR A 143 -3.57 -2.84 -9.12
C THR A 143 -2.94 -3.46 -10.35
N SER A 144 -3.65 -4.43 -10.92
CA SER A 144 -3.31 -5.11 -12.15
C SER A 144 -4.38 -4.81 -13.20
N PRO A 145 -4.17 -3.81 -14.07
CA PRO A 145 -5.15 -3.44 -15.09
C PRO A 145 -5.38 -4.57 -16.11
N ALA A 146 -4.38 -5.42 -16.31
CA ALA A 146 -4.50 -6.64 -17.11
C ALA A 146 -3.53 -7.73 -16.60
N THR A 147 -3.72 -8.95 -17.03
CA THR A 147 -2.86 -10.09 -16.67
C THR A 147 -1.40 -9.80 -16.97
N GLY A 148 -0.54 -9.95 -16.00
CA GLY A 148 0.91 -9.70 -16.13
C GLY A 148 1.32 -8.22 -16.08
N GLN A 149 0.37 -7.30 -15.99
CA GLN A 149 0.64 -5.87 -15.86
C GLN A 149 0.53 -5.42 -14.41
N ARG A 150 1.30 -4.42 -14.03
CA ARG A 150 1.24 -3.78 -12.71
C ARG A 150 1.48 -2.30 -12.86
N GLU A 151 0.82 -1.54 -11.99
CA GLU A 151 1.04 -0.12 -11.85
C GLU A 151 1.98 0.14 -10.67
N ALA A 152 2.78 1.18 -10.78
CA ALA A 152 3.60 1.72 -9.71
C ALA A 152 3.34 3.20 -9.59
N ALA A 153 3.72 3.79 -8.47
CA ALA A 153 3.54 5.22 -8.27
C ALA A 153 4.75 5.85 -7.59
N LEU A 154 5.06 7.08 -7.99
CA LEU A 154 5.88 8.00 -7.22
C LEU A 154 4.94 9.02 -6.58
N LEU A 155 4.82 8.99 -5.27
CA LEU A 155 3.85 9.77 -4.52
C LEU A 155 4.55 10.74 -3.58
N HIS A 156 4.16 12.01 -3.63
CA HIS A 156 4.43 12.93 -2.54
C HIS A 156 3.52 12.59 -1.34
N ARG A 157 3.99 12.78 -0.11
CA ARG A 157 3.26 12.42 1.12
C ARG A 157 1.86 13.02 1.25
N THR A 158 1.59 14.12 0.55
CA THR A 158 0.27 14.80 0.56
C THR A 158 -0.63 14.39 -0.60
N ALA A 159 -0.15 13.52 -1.51
CA ALA A 159 -0.91 13.15 -2.71
C ALA A 159 -2.17 12.34 -2.39
N VAL A 160 -2.13 11.58 -1.28
CA VAL A 160 -3.25 10.74 -0.84
C VAL A 160 -3.52 10.98 0.63
N ILE A 161 -4.79 11.20 0.97
CA ILE A 161 -5.26 11.40 2.35
C ILE A 161 -6.23 10.27 2.69
N LEU A 162 -5.90 9.51 3.72
CA LEU A 162 -6.79 8.48 4.25
C LEU A 162 -7.64 9.06 5.39
N ILE A 163 -8.96 9.13 5.17
CA ILE A 163 -9.92 9.56 6.18
C ILE A 163 -10.61 8.34 6.75
N ARG A 164 -10.54 8.16 8.06
CA ARG A 164 -11.20 7.09 8.80
C ARG A 164 -12.17 7.69 9.80
N GLN A 165 -13.39 7.16 9.83
CA GLN A 165 -14.39 7.54 10.82
C GLN A 165 -14.23 6.73 12.11
N VAL A 166 -13.84 5.46 11.99
CA VAL A 166 -13.65 4.55 13.13
C VAL A 166 -12.30 3.83 12.96
N GLU A 167 -11.57 3.70 14.05
CA GLU A 167 -10.35 2.90 14.05
C GLU A 167 -10.67 1.40 14.21
N PRO A 168 -9.90 0.50 13.55
CA PRO A 168 -10.11 -0.93 13.66
C PRO A 168 -9.97 -1.40 15.11
N THR A 169 -11.06 -1.80 15.72
CA THR A 169 -11.10 -2.36 17.07
C THR A 169 -11.75 -3.72 17.07
N PRO A 170 -11.13 -4.75 17.68
CA PRO A 170 -11.73 -6.05 17.80
C PRO A 170 -12.88 -6.02 18.82
N LYS A 171 -14.04 -6.52 18.44
CA LYS A 171 -15.19 -6.72 19.32
C LYS A 171 -15.53 -8.20 19.39
N THR A 172 -15.90 -8.67 20.56
CA THR A 172 -16.30 -10.05 20.79
C THR A 172 -17.73 -10.11 21.31
N ALA A 173 -18.51 -11.05 20.83
CA ALA A 173 -19.83 -11.35 21.35
C ALA A 173 -20.08 -12.85 21.33
N TYR A 174 -20.63 -13.39 22.44
CA TYR A 174 -21.06 -14.77 22.46
C TYR A 174 -22.38 -14.94 21.72
N LEU A 175 -22.41 -15.86 20.77
CA LEU A 175 -23.59 -16.16 19.95
C LEU A 175 -24.18 -17.52 20.38
N MET A 176 -25.19 -17.47 21.25
CA MET A 176 -25.84 -18.67 21.80
C MET A 176 -26.32 -19.65 20.74
N ARG A 177 -26.89 -19.15 19.63
CA ARG A 177 -27.39 -19.96 18.53
C ARG A 177 -26.34 -20.89 17.91
N TYR A 178 -25.07 -20.45 17.92
CA TYR A 178 -23.96 -21.17 17.30
C TYR A 178 -23.01 -21.78 18.30
N ASN A 179 -23.28 -21.62 19.62
CA ASN A 179 -22.35 -21.99 20.68
C ASN A 179 -20.90 -21.57 20.37
N ALA A 180 -20.76 -20.35 19.96
CA ALA A 180 -19.51 -19.79 19.45
C ALA A 180 -19.32 -18.35 19.87
N ASP A 181 -18.06 -17.92 19.98
CA ASP A 181 -17.69 -16.52 20.10
C ASP A 181 -17.56 -15.90 18.71
N GLY A 182 -18.31 -14.84 18.47
CA GLY A 182 -18.14 -14.00 17.28
C GLY A 182 -17.02 -12.97 17.52
N LEU A 183 -16.01 -12.95 16.66
CA LEU A 183 -15.02 -11.89 16.57
C LEU A 183 -15.38 -11.01 15.39
N LEU A 184 -15.48 -9.72 15.61
CA LEU A 184 -15.77 -8.72 14.59
C LEU A 184 -14.75 -7.59 14.70
N MET A 185 -14.17 -7.19 13.58
CA MET A 185 -13.30 -6.02 13.46
C MET A 185 -13.77 -5.16 12.29
N PHE A 186 -13.91 -3.86 12.48
CA PHE A 186 -14.34 -2.87 11.49
C PHE A 186 -13.57 -1.57 11.65
#